data_510726f46b95094f8eddcc098a5adcce
#
_entry.id   510726f46b95094f8eddcc098a5adcce
#
_cell.length_a   1.000
_cell.length_b   1.000
_cell.length_c   1.000
_cell.angle_alpha   90.00
_cell.angle_beta   90.00
_cell.angle_gamma   90.00
#
_symmetry.space_group_name_H-M   'P 1'
#
loop_
_entity.id
_entity.type
_entity.pdbx_description
1 polymer ?
#
loop_
_entity_poly.entity_id
_entity_poly.type
_entity_poly.pdbx_seq_one_letter_code
_entity_poly.pdbx_strand_id
1 'polypeptide(L)'
;MSEQIEINEDLKKYLQKLGYRKDTLVDELASETKKLGKVARMQIAKEQGQFLEIIVKISNAKSCLEIGRFTGLSTLYMARGLPKDGK
;
A
#
# COMPACT_ATOMS: atom_id res chain seq x y z
N MET A 1 -18.09 21.15 -11.10
CA MET A 1 -18.00 19.71 -10.91
C MET A 1 -16.76 19.17 -11.62
N SER A 2 -15.94 18.46 -10.91
CA SER A 2 -14.74 17.89 -11.50
C SER A 2 -15.04 16.56 -12.20
N GLU A 3 -14.44 16.36 -13.35
CA GLU A 3 -14.50 15.07 -14.04
C GLU A 3 -13.32 14.23 -13.62
N GLN A 4 -13.58 12.93 -13.40
CA GLN A 4 -12.54 11.99 -13.09
C GLN A 4 -12.02 11.35 -14.38
N ILE A 5 -10.72 11.18 -14.46
CA ILE A 5 -10.12 10.46 -15.57
C ILE A 5 -10.27 8.96 -15.34
N GLU A 6 -10.44 8.24 -16.42
CA GLU A 6 -10.46 6.78 -16.36
C GLU A 6 -9.05 6.24 -16.15
N ILE A 7 -8.90 5.36 -15.15
CA ILE A 7 -7.63 4.70 -14.87
C ILE A 7 -7.58 3.41 -15.70
N ASN A 8 -6.92 3.47 -16.83
CA ASN A 8 -6.73 2.31 -17.72
C ASN A 8 -5.39 1.61 -17.43
N GLU A 9 -5.11 0.54 -18.16
CA GLU A 9 -3.88 -0.23 -17.96
C GLU A 9 -2.62 0.59 -18.26
N ASP A 10 -2.67 1.51 -19.23
CA ASP A 10 -1.52 2.35 -19.56
C ASP A 10 -1.18 3.31 -18.41
N LEU A 11 -2.21 3.90 -17.78
CA LEU A 11 -2.01 4.75 -16.61
C LEU A 11 -1.50 3.96 -15.42
N LYS A 12 -2.00 2.74 -15.21
CA LYS A 12 -1.50 1.87 -14.15
C LYS A 12 -0.03 1.55 -14.34
N LYS A 13 0.37 1.20 -15.55
CA LYS A 13 1.78 0.92 -15.87
C LYS A 13 2.66 2.16 -15.64
N TYR A 14 2.18 3.33 -16.03
CA TYR A 14 2.88 4.58 -15.82
C TYR A 14 3.10 4.84 -14.32
N LEU A 15 2.06 4.68 -13.51
CA LEU A 15 2.14 4.82 -12.06
C LEU A 15 3.11 3.82 -11.45
N GLN A 16 3.07 2.57 -11.88
CA GLN A 16 3.97 1.53 -11.38
C GLN A 16 5.43 1.81 -11.73
N LYS A 17 5.67 2.38 -12.92
CA LYS A 17 7.03 2.66 -13.38
C LYS A 17 7.64 3.84 -12.67
N LEU A 18 6.87 4.90 -12.43
CA LEU A 18 7.40 6.18 -11.95
C LEU A 18 6.99 6.53 -10.52
N GLY A 19 5.84 6.01 -10.07
CA GLY A 19 5.26 6.40 -8.79
C GLY A 19 5.57 5.45 -7.63
N TYR A 20 6.05 4.24 -7.92
CA TYR A 20 6.27 3.25 -6.88
C TYR A 20 7.74 3.08 -6.56
N ARG A 21 8.05 3.12 -5.27
CA ARG A 21 9.36 2.67 -4.79
C ARG A 21 9.40 1.15 -4.91
N LYS A 22 10.47 0.63 -5.49
CA LYS A 22 10.66 -0.82 -5.59
C LYS A 22 10.85 -1.41 -4.18
N ASP A 23 10.08 -2.44 -3.89
CA ASP A 23 10.10 -3.09 -2.58
C ASP A 23 9.81 -4.58 -2.78
N THR A 24 10.84 -5.39 -2.62
CA THR A 24 10.73 -6.82 -2.87
C THR A 24 9.79 -7.52 -1.89
N LEU A 25 9.75 -7.09 -0.64
CA LEU A 25 8.85 -7.67 0.35
C LEU A 25 7.39 -7.38 0.03
N VAL A 26 7.10 -6.15 -0.41
CA VAL A 26 5.76 -5.78 -0.87
C VAL A 26 5.35 -6.63 -2.07
N ASP A 27 6.27 -6.81 -3.01
CA ASP A 27 6.00 -7.60 -4.22
C ASP A 27 5.75 -9.06 -3.88
N GLU A 28 6.52 -9.65 -2.96
CA GLU A 28 6.29 -11.01 -2.49
C GLU A 28 4.93 -11.15 -1.82
N LEU A 29 4.58 -10.22 -0.93
CA LEU A 29 3.30 -10.26 -0.24
C LEU A 29 2.15 -10.13 -1.22
N ALA A 30 2.24 -9.22 -2.19
CA ALA A 30 1.22 -9.05 -3.21
C ALA A 30 1.08 -10.33 -4.06
N SER A 31 2.20 -10.95 -4.42
CA SER A 31 2.21 -12.18 -5.20
C SER A 31 1.57 -13.34 -4.42
N GLU A 32 1.90 -13.50 -3.16
CA GLU A 32 1.29 -14.53 -2.31
C GLU A 32 -0.21 -14.29 -2.11
N THR A 33 -0.60 -13.03 -1.93
CA THR A 33 -2.02 -12.69 -1.77
C THR A 33 -2.82 -13.01 -3.03
N LYS A 34 -2.23 -12.77 -4.20
CA LYS A 34 -2.89 -13.07 -5.48
C LYS A 34 -3.30 -14.53 -5.61
N LYS A 35 -2.55 -15.43 -4.99
CA LYS A 35 -2.84 -16.88 -5.00
C LYS A 35 -4.13 -17.24 -4.28
N LEU A 36 -4.67 -16.35 -3.47
CA LEU A 36 -5.93 -16.58 -2.75
C LEU A 36 -7.17 -16.48 -3.65
N GLY A 37 -7.00 -16.07 -4.91
CA GLY A 37 -8.10 -15.99 -5.88
C GLY A 37 -8.92 -14.72 -5.70
N LYS A 38 -10.26 -14.85 -5.76
CA LYS A 38 -11.15 -13.69 -5.77
C LYS A 38 -11.04 -12.78 -4.55
N VAL A 39 -10.73 -13.33 -3.38
CA VAL A 39 -10.59 -12.54 -2.15
C VAL A 39 -9.38 -11.61 -2.19
N ALA A 40 -8.43 -11.86 -3.10
CA ALA A 40 -7.25 -11.00 -3.25
C ALA A 40 -7.60 -9.54 -3.54
N ARG A 41 -8.78 -9.28 -4.10
CA ARG A 41 -9.28 -7.92 -4.37
C ARG A 41 -9.46 -7.09 -3.10
N MET A 42 -9.47 -7.71 -1.93
CA MET A 42 -9.57 -7.01 -0.65
C MET A 42 -8.26 -6.35 -0.25
N GLN A 43 -7.16 -6.69 -0.93
CA GLN A 43 -5.88 -6.06 -0.67
C GLN A 43 -5.88 -4.62 -1.19
N ILE A 44 -5.29 -3.70 -0.43
CA ILE A 44 -5.15 -2.32 -0.89
C ILE A 44 -4.19 -2.25 -2.08
N ALA A 45 -4.29 -1.19 -2.86
CA ALA A 45 -3.34 -0.93 -3.93
C ALA A 45 -2.01 -0.43 -3.35
N LYS A 46 -0.92 -0.64 -4.09
CA LYS A 46 0.41 -0.21 -3.66
C LYS A 46 0.51 1.30 -3.49
N GLU A 47 -0.13 2.09 -4.36
CA GLU A 47 -0.16 3.54 -4.23
C GLU A 47 -0.86 3.98 -2.94
N GLN A 48 -1.91 3.30 -2.54
CA GLN A 48 -2.58 3.56 -1.26
C GLN A 48 -1.65 3.21 -0.10
N GLY A 49 -0.91 2.12 -0.21
CA GLY A 49 0.06 1.71 0.80
C GLY A 49 1.16 2.74 0.97
N GLN A 50 1.75 3.22 -0.12
CA GLN A 50 2.78 4.26 -0.06
C GLN A 50 2.24 5.55 0.55
N PHE A 51 0.99 5.91 0.25
CA PHE A 51 0.35 7.06 0.84
C PHE A 51 0.22 6.91 2.36
N LEU A 52 -0.19 5.73 2.83
CA LEU A 52 -0.26 5.44 4.27
C LEU A 52 1.10 5.57 4.94
N GLU A 53 2.16 5.05 4.32
CA GLU A 53 3.52 5.19 4.84
C GLU A 53 3.91 6.66 4.99
N ILE A 54 3.63 7.46 3.99
CA ILE A 54 3.94 8.89 4.00
C ILE A 54 3.16 9.61 5.11
N ILE A 55 1.87 9.30 5.26
CA ILE A 55 1.03 9.91 6.29
C ILE A 55 1.57 9.58 7.69
N VAL A 56 1.97 8.34 7.92
CA VAL A 56 2.55 7.93 9.21
C VAL A 56 3.83 8.72 9.49
N LYS A 57 4.69 8.88 8.48
CA LYS A 57 5.95 9.64 8.61
C LYS A 57 5.73 11.11 8.90
N ILE A 58 4.90 11.78 8.09
CA ILE A 58 4.72 13.24 8.25
C ILE A 58 3.92 13.61 9.49
N SER A 59 3.10 12.69 10.01
CA SER A 59 2.39 12.91 11.27
C SER A 59 3.25 12.64 12.50
N ASN A 60 4.45 12.12 12.32
CA ASN A 60 5.34 11.69 13.41
C ASN A 60 4.66 10.68 14.34
N ALA A 61 3.84 9.81 13.78
CA ALA A 61 3.13 8.80 14.56
C ALA A 61 4.11 7.82 15.18
N LYS A 62 3.87 7.46 16.43
CA LYS A 62 4.65 6.44 17.14
C LYS A 62 3.83 5.19 17.39
N SER A 63 2.52 5.28 17.25
CA SER A 63 1.61 4.15 17.43
C SER A 63 0.56 4.17 16.34
N CYS A 64 0.32 3.02 15.75
CA CYS A 64 -0.75 2.82 14.78
C CYS A 64 -1.64 1.69 15.24
N LEU A 65 -2.93 1.85 15.03
CA LEU A 65 -3.91 0.80 15.27
C LEU A 65 -4.60 0.49 13.95
N GLU A 66 -4.59 -0.77 13.58
CA GLU A 66 -5.26 -1.22 12.36
C GLU A 66 -6.35 -2.24 12.72
N ILE A 67 -7.56 -1.98 12.24
CA ILE A 67 -8.69 -2.89 12.39
C ILE A 67 -8.93 -3.55 11.04
N GLY A 68 -8.67 -4.87 10.97
CA GLY A 68 -8.75 -5.60 9.71
C GLY A 68 -7.50 -5.42 8.85
N ARG A 69 -6.67 -6.43 8.78
CA ARG A 69 -5.40 -6.35 8.04
C ARG A 69 -5.35 -7.19 6.77
N PHE A 70 -6.30 -8.09 6.60
CA PHE A 70 -6.31 -9.09 5.54
C PHE A 70 -4.96 -9.85 5.51
N THR A 71 -4.13 -9.68 4.45
CA THR A 71 -2.82 -10.36 4.38
C THR A 71 -1.67 -9.49 4.89
N GLY A 72 -1.93 -8.24 5.26
CA GLY A 72 -0.97 -7.41 5.95
C GLY A 72 -0.24 -6.38 5.09
N LEU A 73 -0.69 -6.08 3.87
CA LEU A 73 0.00 -5.11 3.03
C LEU A 73 -0.06 -3.70 3.60
N SER A 74 -1.24 -3.25 4.03
CA SER A 74 -1.37 -1.95 4.69
C SER A 74 -0.58 -1.92 6.00
N THR A 75 -0.60 -3.02 6.75
CA THR A 75 0.19 -3.16 7.99
C THR A 75 1.68 -2.96 7.71
N LEU A 76 2.19 -3.60 6.67
CA LEU A 76 3.59 -3.49 6.28
C LEU A 76 3.97 -2.04 5.95
N TYR A 77 3.15 -1.36 5.14
CA TYR A 77 3.42 0.02 4.77
C TYR A 77 3.39 0.96 5.97
N MET A 78 2.40 0.81 6.85
CA MET A 78 2.33 1.64 8.05
C MET A 78 3.51 1.38 8.98
N ALA A 79 3.90 0.12 9.14
CA ALA A 79 5.08 -0.23 9.95
C ALA A 79 6.35 0.42 9.41
N ARG A 80 6.50 0.49 8.10
CA ARG A 80 7.65 1.15 7.47
C ARG A 80 7.66 2.66 7.70
N GLY A 81 6.51 3.25 7.94
CA GLY A 81 6.41 4.67 8.27
C GLY A 81 6.71 4.99 9.72
N LEU A 82 6.69 3.99 10.59
CA LEU A 82 6.94 4.18 12.02
C LEU A 82 8.44 4.31 12.33
N PRO A 83 8.81 5.03 13.41
CA PRO A 83 10.19 5.01 13.90
C PRO A 83 10.54 3.64 14.48
N LYS A 84 11.83 3.43 14.82
CA LYS A 84 12.30 2.14 15.33
C LYS A 84 11.59 1.71 16.61
N ASP A 85 11.22 2.66 17.45
CA ASP A 85 10.51 2.42 18.71
C ASP A 85 8.99 2.48 18.56
N GLY A 86 8.50 2.57 17.31
CA GLY A 86 7.06 2.60 17.03
C GLY A 86 6.37 1.25 17.18
N LYS A 87 5.06 1.29 17.30
CA LYS A 87 4.24 0.09 17.43
C LYS A 87 2.83 0.28 16.83
#